data_d5b519430537acdd91d3fcdb3e90d738
#
_entry.id   d5b519430537acdd91d3fcdb3e90d738
#
_cell.length_a   1.000
_cell.length_b   1.000
_cell.length_c   1.000
_cell.angle_alpha   90.00
_cell.angle_beta   90.00
_cell.angle_gamma   90.00
#
_symmetry.space_group_name_H-M   'P 1'
#
loop_
_entity.id
_entity.type
_entity.pdbx_description
1 polymer ?
#
loop_
_entity_poly.entity_id
_entity_poly.type
_entity_poly.pdbx_seq_one_letter_code
_entity_poly.pdbx_strand_id
1 'polypeptide(L)'
;PDFGQVLSEFLTFAGDDILVGHNIQTFDMKFLYRDCERLFQQKLTNDYVDTLRAAKLCFPEWRHRRLSDLAEHYGISTRGAHRALTDCKMNQQVFEYLAKELEKMPAAKKQSKEKICPECGLPMKKRNGRFGEFWGCTGYPDCRHTENT
;
A
#
# COMPACT_ATOMS: atom_id res chain seq x y z
N PRO A 1 -6.32 -24.84 -8.70
CA PRO A 1 -4.87 -24.70 -8.55
C PRO A 1 -4.52 -24.52 -7.08
N ASP A 2 -3.34 -24.95 -6.66
CA ASP A 2 -2.85 -24.65 -5.34
C ASP A 2 -2.33 -23.19 -5.28
N PHE A 3 -2.10 -22.68 -4.06
CA PHE A 3 -1.71 -21.28 -3.88
C PHE A 3 -0.33 -20.97 -4.49
N GLY A 4 0.62 -21.92 -4.44
CA GLY A 4 1.96 -21.73 -5.00
C GLY A 4 1.91 -21.55 -6.52
N GLN A 5 1.08 -22.35 -7.19
CA GLN A 5 0.86 -22.20 -8.64
C GLN A 5 0.26 -20.84 -8.98
N VAL A 6 -0.79 -20.42 -8.27
CA VAL A 6 -1.44 -19.12 -8.50
C VAL A 6 -0.47 -17.96 -8.25
N LEU A 7 0.34 -18.04 -7.20
CA LEU A 7 1.34 -17.00 -6.91
C LEU A 7 2.42 -16.96 -8.00
N SER A 8 2.89 -18.12 -8.50
CA SER A 8 3.84 -18.18 -9.60
C SER A 8 3.29 -17.56 -10.89
N GLU A 9 2.05 -17.86 -11.22
CA GLU A 9 1.35 -17.27 -12.38
C GLU A 9 1.19 -15.75 -12.22
N PHE A 10 0.83 -15.30 -11.01
CA PHE A 10 0.76 -13.87 -10.68
C PHE A 10 2.12 -13.17 -10.84
N LEU A 11 3.20 -13.74 -10.33
CA LEU A 11 4.54 -13.16 -10.46
C LEU A 11 5.00 -13.09 -11.92
N THR A 12 4.67 -14.12 -12.70
CA THR A 12 4.94 -14.14 -14.15
C THR A 12 4.14 -13.04 -14.88
N PHE A 13 2.88 -12.86 -14.51
CA PHE A 13 2.01 -11.83 -15.07
C PHE A 13 2.46 -10.41 -14.69
N ALA A 14 2.82 -10.20 -13.42
CA ALA A 14 3.27 -8.90 -12.92
C ALA A 14 4.65 -8.50 -13.45
N GLY A 15 5.53 -9.47 -13.71
CA GLY A 15 6.90 -9.17 -14.16
C GLY A 15 7.56 -8.13 -13.27
N ASP A 16 8.12 -7.10 -13.90
CA ASP A 16 8.74 -5.95 -13.22
C ASP A 16 7.81 -4.72 -13.12
N ASP A 17 6.51 -4.90 -13.38
CA ASP A 17 5.53 -3.81 -13.34
C ASP A 17 5.31 -3.28 -11.93
N ILE A 18 4.88 -2.01 -11.84
CA ILE A 18 4.52 -1.37 -10.58
C ILE A 18 3.16 -1.90 -10.11
N LEU A 19 3.11 -2.44 -8.89
CA LEU A 19 1.88 -2.92 -8.29
C LEU A 19 1.06 -1.75 -7.72
N VAL A 20 -0.21 -1.66 -8.07
CA VAL A 20 -1.10 -0.61 -7.57
C VAL A 20 -2.23 -1.22 -6.75
N GLY A 21 -2.38 -0.79 -5.50
CA GLY A 21 -3.43 -1.31 -4.62
C GLY A 21 -3.88 -0.30 -3.58
N HIS A 22 -5.07 -0.53 -3.01
CA HIS A 22 -5.60 0.28 -1.93
C HIS A 22 -5.22 -0.31 -0.57
N ASN A 23 -4.40 0.41 0.20
CA ASN A 23 -3.76 -0.11 1.42
C ASN A 23 -2.79 -1.28 1.15
N ILE A 24 -2.29 -1.37 -0.06
CA ILE A 24 -1.41 -2.45 -0.53
C ILE A 24 -0.17 -2.59 0.35
N GLN A 25 0.41 -1.47 0.77
CA GLN A 25 1.63 -1.43 1.58
C GLN A 25 1.49 -2.18 2.90
N THR A 26 0.37 -1.99 3.60
CA THR A 26 0.19 -2.53 4.95
C THR A 26 -0.56 -3.87 4.96
N PHE A 27 -1.14 -4.25 3.85
CA PHE A 27 -1.91 -5.49 3.71
C PHE A 27 -1.29 -6.43 2.68
N ASP A 28 -1.50 -6.21 1.38
CA ASP A 28 -1.15 -7.18 0.34
C ASP A 28 0.35 -7.47 0.27
N MET A 29 1.20 -6.43 0.34
CA MET A 29 2.66 -6.59 0.24
C MET A 29 3.24 -7.46 1.34
N LYS A 30 2.65 -7.47 2.54
CA LYS A 30 3.10 -8.36 3.62
C LYS A 30 2.95 -9.82 3.26
N PHE A 31 1.81 -10.18 2.67
CA PHE A 31 1.55 -11.55 2.25
C PHE A 31 2.44 -11.92 1.06
N LEU A 32 2.55 -11.04 0.07
CA LEU A 32 3.37 -11.27 -1.11
C LEU A 32 4.85 -11.49 -0.74
N TYR A 33 5.44 -10.61 0.09
CA TYR A 33 6.82 -10.77 0.55
C TYR A 33 7.03 -12.09 1.30
N ARG A 34 6.17 -12.37 2.29
CA ARG A 34 6.26 -13.59 3.09
C ARG A 34 6.14 -14.85 2.22
N ASP A 35 5.17 -14.87 1.32
CA ASP A 35 4.84 -16.08 0.56
C ASP A 35 5.81 -16.29 -0.61
N CYS A 36 6.34 -15.25 -1.24
CA CYS A 36 7.44 -15.36 -2.20
C CYS A 36 8.70 -15.92 -1.54
N GLU A 37 9.06 -15.41 -0.38
CA GLU A 37 10.23 -15.91 0.35
C GLU A 37 10.03 -17.36 0.81
N ARG A 38 8.85 -17.68 1.36
CA ARG A 38 8.52 -19.02 1.88
C ARG A 38 8.45 -20.09 0.79
N LEU A 39 7.83 -19.79 -0.35
CA LEU A 39 7.53 -20.78 -1.39
C LEU A 39 8.61 -20.85 -2.46
N PHE A 40 9.25 -19.73 -2.78
CA PHE A 40 10.20 -19.65 -3.90
C PHE A 40 11.59 -19.22 -3.48
N GLN A 41 11.83 -18.93 -2.19
CA GLN A 41 13.09 -18.36 -1.69
C GLN A 41 13.56 -17.13 -2.47
N GLN A 42 12.58 -16.36 -2.97
CA GLN A 42 12.78 -15.14 -3.77
C GLN A 42 12.19 -13.95 -3.07
N LYS A 43 12.87 -12.80 -3.18
CA LYS A 43 12.32 -11.53 -2.73
C LYS A 43 11.52 -10.89 -3.86
N LEU A 44 10.31 -10.44 -3.55
CA LEU A 44 9.54 -9.61 -4.46
C LEU A 44 10.22 -8.23 -4.55
N THR A 45 10.56 -7.80 -5.77
CA THR A 45 11.29 -6.55 -6.04
C THR A 45 10.45 -5.48 -6.69
N ASN A 46 9.19 -5.76 -6.99
CA ASN A 46 8.28 -4.81 -7.62
C ASN A 46 8.09 -3.56 -6.75
N ASP A 47 8.20 -2.40 -7.37
CA ASP A 47 7.71 -1.17 -6.78
C ASP A 47 6.19 -1.19 -6.64
N TYR A 48 5.65 -0.37 -5.75
CA TYR A 48 4.20 -0.29 -5.58
C TYR A 48 3.72 1.13 -5.30
N VAL A 49 2.46 1.38 -5.68
CA VAL A 49 1.72 2.61 -5.35
C VAL A 49 0.53 2.27 -4.48
N ASP A 50 0.44 2.91 -3.32
CA ASP A 50 -0.68 2.76 -2.39
C ASP A 50 -1.68 3.91 -2.56
N THR A 51 -2.85 3.61 -3.13
CA THR A 51 -3.90 4.62 -3.37
C THR A 51 -4.50 5.18 -2.08
N LEU A 52 -4.48 4.44 -0.96
CA LEU A 52 -4.86 4.98 0.35
C LEU A 52 -3.89 6.08 0.80
N ARG A 53 -2.59 5.88 0.54
CA ARG A 53 -1.56 6.87 0.85
C ARG A 53 -1.70 8.11 -0.03
N ALA A 54 -1.93 7.93 -1.33
CA ALA A 54 -2.23 9.01 -2.26
C ALA A 54 -3.48 9.80 -1.82
N ALA A 55 -4.54 9.11 -1.43
CA ALA A 55 -5.76 9.73 -0.93
C ALA A 55 -5.56 10.54 0.36
N LYS A 56 -4.66 10.10 1.25
CA LYS A 56 -4.31 10.88 2.46
C LYS A 56 -3.64 12.21 2.13
N LEU A 57 -2.90 12.27 1.03
CA LEU A 57 -2.30 13.52 0.56
C LEU A 57 -3.32 14.44 -0.08
N CYS A 58 -4.21 13.90 -0.92
CA CYS A 58 -5.24 14.67 -1.61
C CYS A 58 -6.35 15.18 -0.66
N PHE A 59 -6.75 14.35 0.31
CA PHE A 59 -7.88 14.62 1.20
C PHE A 59 -7.46 14.48 2.68
N PRO A 60 -6.56 15.33 3.19
CA PRO A 60 -6.05 15.21 4.56
C PRO A 60 -7.14 15.34 5.63
N GLU A 61 -8.20 16.10 5.37
CA GLU A 61 -9.32 16.36 6.29
C GLU A 61 -10.36 15.23 6.36
N TRP A 62 -10.33 14.28 5.42
CA TRP A 62 -11.30 13.19 5.43
C TRP A 62 -11.06 12.24 6.59
N ARG A 63 -12.14 11.86 7.28
CA ARG A 63 -12.08 10.88 8.37
C ARG A 63 -11.83 9.46 7.85
N HIS A 64 -12.49 9.09 6.76
CA HIS A 64 -12.39 7.79 6.11
C HIS A 64 -11.97 7.95 4.65
N ARG A 65 -11.19 7.02 4.16
CA ARG A 65 -10.67 7.00 2.79
C ARG A 65 -10.68 5.57 2.27
N ARG A 66 -11.80 4.86 2.50
CA ARG A 66 -11.98 3.51 1.94
C ARG A 66 -12.07 3.62 0.42
N LEU A 67 -11.78 2.53 -0.26
CA LEU A 67 -11.87 2.49 -1.73
C LEU A 67 -13.29 2.90 -2.21
N SER A 68 -14.33 2.46 -1.48
CA SER A 68 -15.72 2.87 -1.73
C SER A 68 -15.95 4.37 -1.57
N ASP A 69 -15.37 4.98 -0.51
CA ASP A 69 -15.54 6.43 -0.25
C ASP A 69 -14.94 7.26 -1.40
N LEU A 70 -13.76 6.82 -1.89
CA LEU A 70 -13.10 7.45 -3.04
C LEU A 70 -13.86 7.22 -4.35
N ALA A 71 -14.36 6.01 -4.56
CA ALA A 71 -15.15 5.68 -5.74
C ALA A 71 -16.43 6.53 -5.81
N GLU A 72 -17.15 6.66 -4.70
CA GLU A 72 -18.34 7.52 -4.61
C GLU A 72 -18.00 8.98 -4.89
N HIS A 73 -16.89 9.49 -4.32
CA HIS A 73 -16.44 10.86 -4.57
C HIS A 73 -16.17 11.15 -6.04
N TYR A 74 -15.58 10.19 -6.76
CA TYR A 74 -15.29 10.33 -8.18
C TYR A 74 -16.42 9.87 -9.11
N GLY A 75 -17.58 9.50 -8.57
CA GLY A 75 -18.71 9.01 -9.35
C GLY A 75 -18.48 7.65 -10.02
N ILE A 76 -17.56 6.85 -9.45
CA ILE A 76 -17.26 5.49 -9.92
C ILE A 76 -18.29 4.54 -9.30
N SER A 77 -18.85 3.64 -10.13
CA SER A 77 -19.83 2.67 -9.64
C SER A 77 -19.23 1.70 -8.63
N THR A 78 -19.85 1.62 -7.46
CA THR A 78 -19.52 0.65 -6.40
C THR A 78 -20.32 -0.66 -6.52
N ARG A 79 -21.11 -0.82 -7.57
CA ARG A 79 -21.91 -2.02 -7.80
C ARG A 79 -21.02 -3.24 -7.99
N GLY A 80 -21.21 -4.23 -7.12
CA GLY A 80 -20.38 -5.44 -7.11
C GLY A 80 -19.06 -5.29 -6.34
N ALA A 81 -18.91 -4.24 -5.52
CA ALA A 81 -17.84 -4.13 -4.53
C ALA A 81 -17.73 -5.43 -3.68
N HIS A 82 -16.54 -5.68 -3.16
CA HIS A 82 -16.15 -6.92 -2.46
C HIS A 82 -15.98 -8.15 -3.38
N ARG A 83 -15.88 -7.94 -4.68
CA ARG A 83 -15.37 -8.93 -5.63
C ARG A 83 -14.03 -8.46 -6.15
N ALA A 84 -12.99 -9.28 -5.99
CA ALA A 84 -11.60 -8.92 -6.27
C ALA A 84 -11.39 -8.18 -7.60
N LEU A 85 -11.95 -8.71 -8.70
CA LEU A 85 -11.82 -8.07 -10.02
C LEU A 85 -12.55 -6.71 -10.10
N THR A 86 -13.70 -6.58 -9.44
CA THR A 86 -14.43 -5.31 -9.38
C THR A 86 -13.65 -4.28 -8.57
N ASP A 87 -13.08 -4.71 -7.45
CA ASP A 87 -12.25 -3.84 -6.60
C ASP A 87 -10.97 -3.42 -7.32
N CYS A 88 -10.34 -4.30 -8.09
CA CYS A 88 -9.19 -3.94 -8.94
C CYS A 88 -9.56 -2.86 -9.98
N LYS A 89 -10.68 -3.04 -10.70
CA LYS A 89 -11.15 -2.05 -11.68
C LYS A 89 -11.53 -0.72 -11.04
N MET A 90 -12.14 -0.77 -9.87
CA MET A 90 -12.46 0.42 -9.07
C MET A 90 -11.19 1.13 -8.62
N ASN A 91 -10.21 0.38 -8.10
CA ASN A 91 -8.93 0.93 -7.67
C ASN A 91 -8.14 1.53 -8.83
N GLN A 92 -8.17 0.93 -10.03
CA GLN A 92 -7.56 1.51 -11.22
C GLN A 92 -8.14 2.91 -11.51
N GLN A 93 -9.46 3.05 -11.56
CA GLN A 93 -10.10 4.34 -11.84
C GLN A 93 -9.79 5.36 -10.73
N VAL A 94 -9.86 4.95 -9.46
CA VAL A 94 -9.50 5.81 -8.32
C VAL A 94 -8.04 6.26 -8.43
N PHE A 95 -7.12 5.37 -8.80
CA PHE A 95 -5.72 5.72 -9.00
C PHE A 95 -5.54 6.80 -10.08
N GLU A 96 -6.22 6.67 -11.21
CA GLU A 96 -6.15 7.64 -12.31
C GLU A 96 -6.65 9.04 -11.89
N TYR A 97 -7.72 9.11 -11.08
CA TYR A 97 -8.20 10.37 -10.53
C TYR A 97 -7.23 10.96 -9.50
N LEU A 98 -6.75 10.15 -8.58
CA LEU A 98 -5.77 10.59 -7.57
C LEU A 98 -4.47 11.08 -8.21
N ALA A 99 -4.01 10.43 -9.28
CA ALA A 99 -2.83 10.87 -10.02
C ALA A 99 -3.02 12.30 -10.56
N LYS A 100 -4.16 12.58 -11.17
CA LYS A 100 -4.52 13.94 -11.67
C LYS A 100 -4.60 14.97 -10.54
N GLU A 101 -5.13 14.59 -9.36
CA GLU A 101 -5.14 15.49 -8.19
C GLU A 101 -3.72 15.77 -7.69
N LEU A 102 -2.88 14.75 -7.59
CA LEU A 102 -1.49 14.88 -7.17
C LEU A 102 -0.66 15.73 -8.15
N GLU A 103 -0.92 15.65 -9.46
CA GLU A 103 -0.25 16.50 -10.45
C GLU A 103 -0.51 17.99 -10.22
N LYS A 104 -1.72 18.35 -9.81
CA LYS A 104 -2.12 19.74 -9.52
C LYS A 104 -1.56 20.25 -8.19
N MET A 105 -1.08 19.37 -7.31
CA MET A 105 -0.58 19.76 -5.99
C MET A 105 0.82 20.38 -6.07
N PRO A 106 1.10 21.43 -5.27
CA PRO A 106 2.45 21.98 -5.14
C PRO A 106 3.45 20.91 -4.67
N ALA A 107 4.67 20.95 -5.20
CA ALA A 107 5.72 19.96 -4.90
C ALA A 107 5.97 19.75 -3.39
N ALA A 108 5.82 20.78 -2.57
CA ALA A 108 5.97 20.73 -1.11
C ALA A 108 4.95 19.81 -0.40
N LYS A 109 3.76 19.60 -0.98
CA LYS A 109 2.73 18.69 -0.44
C LYS A 109 2.91 17.24 -0.89
N LYS A 110 3.67 17.00 -1.95
CA LYS A 110 3.92 15.64 -2.50
C LYS A 110 4.89 14.81 -1.66
N GLN A 111 5.67 15.44 -0.81
CA GLN A 111 6.64 14.75 0.05
C GLN A 111 6.05 14.52 1.44
N SER A 112 5.38 13.42 1.66
CA SER A 112 5.23 12.89 3.01
C SER A 112 6.60 12.35 3.44
N LYS A 113 7.25 12.98 4.43
CA LYS A 113 8.46 12.44 5.08
C LYS A 113 8.10 11.23 5.94
N GLU A 114 7.50 10.21 5.36
CA GLU A 114 7.29 8.96 6.08
C GLU A 114 8.61 8.20 6.10
N LYS A 115 9.11 7.94 7.29
CA LYS A 115 10.27 7.09 7.49
C LYS A 115 9.88 5.65 7.17
N ILE A 116 10.61 5.03 6.26
CA ILE A 116 10.35 3.66 5.80
C ILE A 116 11.30 2.70 6.52
N CYS A 117 10.77 1.57 6.96
CA CYS A 117 11.52 0.53 7.61
C CYS A 117 12.49 -0.12 6.60
N PRO A 118 13.80 -0.18 6.89
CA PRO A 118 14.79 -0.77 6.00
C PRO A 118 14.65 -2.30 5.88
N GLU A 119 14.02 -2.96 6.87
CA GLU A 119 13.88 -4.41 6.90
C GLU A 119 12.72 -4.93 6.04
N CYS A 120 11.57 -4.23 6.08
CA CYS A 120 10.36 -4.73 5.45
C CYS A 120 9.66 -3.72 4.53
N GLY A 121 10.22 -2.52 4.34
CA GLY A 121 9.65 -1.49 3.47
C GLY A 121 8.36 -0.82 3.98
N LEU A 122 7.86 -1.20 5.16
CA LEU A 122 6.66 -0.61 5.74
C LEU A 122 6.96 0.73 6.43
N PRO A 123 5.98 1.64 6.55
CA PRO A 123 6.19 2.91 7.24
C PRO A 123 6.54 2.69 8.70
N MET A 124 7.36 3.57 9.23
CA MET A 124 7.66 3.63 10.64
C MET A 124 6.86 4.74 11.30
N LYS A 125 6.45 4.52 12.56
CA LYS A 125 5.73 5.51 13.37
C LYS A 125 6.50 5.80 14.65
N LYS A 126 6.48 7.06 15.09
CA LYS A 126 6.95 7.43 16.42
C LYS A 126 6.09 6.79 17.49
N ARG A 127 6.72 6.17 18.44
CA ARG A 127 6.10 5.53 19.62
C ARG A 127 6.84 5.97 20.88
N ASN A 128 6.12 6.08 21.98
CA ASN A 128 6.72 6.30 23.30
C ASN A 128 7.00 4.95 23.98
N GLY A 129 8.25 4.71 24.30
CA GLY A 129 8.71 3.54 25.04
C GLY A 129 9.22 3.91 26.43
N ARG A 130 9.66 2.90 27.20
CA ARG A 130 10.20 3.09 28.56
C ARG A 130 11.41 4.04 28.62
N PHE A 131 12.16 4.13 27.52
CA PHE A 131 13.40 4.90 27.43
C PHE A 131 13.29 6.16 26.55
N GLY A 132 12.09 6.58 26.20
CA GLY A 132 11.83 7.76 25.36
C GLY A 132 11.15 7.43 24.04
N GLU A 133 11.12 8.42 23.14
CA GLU A 133 10.54 8.24 21.80
C GLU A 133 11.44 7.41 20.90
N PHE A 134 10.83 6.55 20.11
CA PHE A 134 11.50 5.74 19.10
C PHE A 134 10.62 5.57 17.86
N TRP A 135 11.26 5.27 16.73
CA TRP A 135 10.56 4.86 15.53
C TRP A 135 10.33 3.35 15.54
N GLY A 136 9.09 2.92 15.51
CA GLY A 136 8.70 1.52 15.43
C GLY A 136 8.07 1.19 14.09
N CYS A 137 8.47 0.07 13.50
CA CYS A 137 7.85 -0.44 12.28
C CYS A 137 6.38 -0.75 12.48
N THR A 138 5.53 -0.38 11.51
CA THR A 138 4.09 -0.72 11.53
C THR A 138 3.83 -2.19 11.22
N GLY A 139 4.83 -2.91 10.76
CA GLY A 139 4.80 -4.35 10.52
C GLY A 139 4.86 -5.23 11.77
N TYR A 140 4.94 -4.64 12.98
CA TYR A 140 4.89 -5.42 14.23
C TYR A 140 3.57 -6.25 14.31
N PRO A 141 3.63 -7.52 14.75
CA PRO A 141 4.75 -8.25 15.33
C PRO A 141 5.71 -8.93 14.32
N ASP A 142 5.38 -8.98 13.04
CA ASP A 142 6.15 -9.70 12.02
C ASP A 142 7.51 -9.02 11.75
N CYS A 143 7.52 -7.70 11.71
CA CYS A 143 8.75 -6.91 11.69
C CYS A 143 8.91 -6.14 13.01
N ARG A 144 10.02 -6.38 13.70
CA ARG A 144 10.33 -5.76 15.00
C ARG A 144 11.36 -4.64 14.91
N HIS A 145 11.64 -4.17 13.70
CA HIS A 145 12.62 -3.10 13.49
C HIS A 145 12.24 -1.82 14.22
N THR A 146 13.18 -1.26 14.96
CA THR A 146 13.05 0.01 15.68
C THR A 146 14.30 0.85 15.49
N GLU A 147 14.15 2.18 15.47
CA GLU A 147 15.25 3.12 15.43
C GLU A 147 15.04 4.21 16.48
N ASN A 148 16.13 4.66 17.09
CA ASN A 148 16.10 5.77 18.03
C ASN A 148 15.78 7.08 17.30
N THR A 149 15.25 8.06 18.03
CA THR A 149 14.87 9.37 17.51
C THR A 149 16.09 10.24 17.30
#